data_da37e4f36dddf47f3b79b5530ea56a71
#
_entry.id   da37e4f36dddf47f3b79b5530ea56a71
#
_cell.length_a   1.000
_cell.length_b   1.000
_cell.length_c   1.000
_cell.angle_alpha   90.00
_cell.angle_beta   90.00
_cell.angle_gamma   90.00
#
_symmetry.space_group_name_H-M   'P 1'
#
loop_
_entity.id
_entity.type
_entity.pdbx_description
1 polymer ?
#
loop_
_entity_poly.entity_id
_entity_poly.type
_entity_poly.pdbx_seq_one_letter_code
_entity_poly.pdbx_strand_id
1 'polypeptide(L)'
;TVEGELGVLAGVEDDVVAEESHYTKPEEVVDFATRTGVDSLAISIGTSHGAYKFKPEQCTRDPKTGHLVPPPLAFDVLAAVEEQLPGFPIVLHGSSSVPQEYVEIINKFGGKLPDAVGIPEEQLTKASESAVCKINIDSDSRLAFTAGVRETLALHPEYFDPRQYCGKAREYMVDLYSHKIKDVLHSDNKLANLD
;
A
#
# COMPACT_ATOMS: atom_id res chain seq x y z
N THR A 1 -18.09 -10.35 -8.76
CA THR A 1 -17.04 -9.42 -9.19
C THR A 1 -15.80 -10.23 -9.53
N VAL A 2 -15.24 -9.98 -10.70
CA VAL A 2 -14.00 -10.58 -11.18
C VAL A 2 -12.98 -9.46 -11.37
N GLU A 3 -11.86 -9.55 -10.65
CA GLU A 3 -10.73 -8.63 -10.78
C GLU A 3 -9.64 -9.31 -11.61
N GLY A 4 -9.16 -8.64 -12.63
CA GLY A 4 -7.98 -9.05 -13.39
C GLY A 4 -6.73 -8.31 -12.91
N GLU A 5 -5.56 -8.76 -13.33
CA GLU A 5 -4.28 -8.06 -13.12
C GLU A 5 -3.50 -8.02 -14.43
N LEU A 6 -2.99 -6.85 -14.77
CA LEU A 6 -2.24 -6.63 -15.99
C LEU A 6 -0.97 -5.81 -15.71
N GLY A 7 0.16 -6.37 -16.05
CA GLY A 7 1.47 -5.84 -15.76
C GLY A 7 2.24 -6.69 -14.76
N VAL A 8 3.44 -6.25 -14.44
CA VAL A 8 4.33 -6.92 -13.48
C VAL A 8 4.75 -5.91 -12.43
N LEU A 9 4.43 -6.22 -11.17
CA LEU A 9 4.90 -5.45 -10.02
C LEU A 9 6.21 -6.07 -9.51
N ALA A 10 7.23 -5.23 -9.31
CA ALA A 10 8.43 -5.66 -8.64
C ALA A 10 8.16 -5.97 -7.16
N GLY A 11 9.05 -6.75 -6.54
CA GLY A 11 8.99 -7.12 -5.13
C GLY A 11 8.73 -8.60 -4.91
N VAL A 12 8.41 -8.93 -3.66
CA VAL A 12 8.15 -10.30 -3.22
C VAL A 12 6.73 -10.36 -2.68
N GLU A 13 5.93 -11.23 -3.28
CA GLU A 13 4.60 -11.59 -2.79
C GLU A 13 4.53 -13.11 -2.67
N ASP A 14 4.47 -13.59 -1.42
CA ASP A 14 4.54 -15.02 -1.07
C ASP A 14 5.73 -15.71 -1.77
N ASP A 15 5.47 -16.59 -2.73
CA ASP A 15 6.50 -17.34 -3.48
C ASP A 15 6.87 -16.68 -4.83
N VAL A 16 6.26 -15.53 -5.17
CA VAL A 16 6.51 -14.83 -6.43
C VAL A 16 7.50 -13.70 -6.22
N VAL A 17 8.57 -13.69 -7.00
CA VAL A 17 9.62 -12.65 -6.97
C VAL A 17 9.74 -12.05 -8.37
N ALA A 18 9.59 -10.73 -8.48
CA ALA A 18 9.88 -9.99 -9.70
C ALA A 18 10.94 -8.92 -9.43
N GLU A 19 11.98 -8.90 -10.23
CA GLU A 19 13.11 -7.97 -10.07
C GLU A 19 12.82 -6.57 -10.64
N GLU A 20 11.93 -6.49 -11.64
CA GLU A 20 11.60 -5.26 -12.35
C GLU A 20 10.09 -5.08 -12.51
N SER A 21 9.63 -3.84 -12.38
CA SER A 21 8.26 -3.44 -12.74
C SER A 21 8.20 -2.98 -14.19
N HIS A 22 7.19 -3.46 -14.90
CA HIS A 22 6.83 -2.92 -16.21
C HIS A 22 5.50 -2.19 -16.08
N TYR A 23 5.49 -0.88 -16.38
CA TYR A 23 4.26 -0.11 -16.35
C TYR A 23 3.28 -0.63 -17.39
N THR A 24 2.03 -0.73 -16.98
CA THR A 24 0.95 -1.15 -17.86
C THR A 24 0.73 -0.09 -18.96
N LYS A 25 0.55 -0.54 -20.19
CA LYS A 25 0.23 0.36 -21.30
C LYS A 25 -1.28 0.57 -21.38
N PRO A 26 -1.77 1.81 -21.53
CA PRO A 26 -3.19 2.09 -21.59
C PRO A 26 -3.96 1.29 -22.62
N GLU A 27 -3.39 1.10 -23.82
CA GLU A 27 -4.00 0.29 -24.90
C GLU A 27 -4.15 -1.19 -24.53
N GLU A 28 -3.24 -1.74 -23.71
CA GLU A 28 -3.32 -3.11 -23.22
C GLU A 28 -4.47 -3.26 -22.20
N VAL A 29 -4.74 -2.22 -21.40
CA VAL A 29 -5.90 -2.17 -20.47
C VAL A 29 -7.21 -2.26 -21.25
N VAL A 30 -7.35 -1.47 -22.31
CA VAL A 30 -8.54 -1.46 -23.16
C VAL A 30 -8.78 -2.83 -23.81
N ASP A 31 -7.74 -3.42 -24.39
CA ASP A 31 -7.83 -4.75 -25.01
C ASP A 31 -8.21 -5.82 -23.99
N PHE A 32 -7.52 -5.82 -22.84
CA PHE A 32 -7.76 -6.81 -21.78
C PHE A 32 -9.18 -6.71 -21.22
N ALA A 33 -9.62 -5.53 -20.80
CA ALA A 33 -10.93 -5.31 -20.22
C ALA A 33 -12.06 -5.65 -21.21
N THR A 34 -11.90 -5.26 -22.48
CA THR A 34 -12.89 -5.52 -23.53
C THR A 34 -13.02 -7.00 -23.85
N ARG A 35 -11.90 -7.73 -23.91
CA ARG A 35 -11.89 -9.15 -24.32
C ARG A 35 -12.26 -10.09 -23.18
N THR A 36 -11.94 -9.73 -21.93
CA THR A 36 -12.18 -10.60 -20.78
C THR A 36 -13.50 -10.30 -20.08
N GLY A 37 -13.97 -9.05 -20.13
CA GLY A 37 -15.17 -8.62 -19.44
C GLY A 37 -15.02 -8.59 -17.92
N VAL A 38 -13.80 -8.41 -17.39
CA VAL A 38 -13.56 -8.27 -15.95
C VAL A 38 -14.25 -7.01 -15.41
N ASP A 39 -14.65 -7.05 -14.13
CA ASP A 39 -15.34 -5.95 -13.47
C ASP A 39 -14.39 -4.83 -13.03
N SER A 40 -13.13 -5.18 -12.77
CA SER A 40 -12.04 -4.25 -12.39
C SER A 40 -10.68 -4.81 -12.81
N LEU A 41 -9.69 -3.93 -12.91
CA LEU A 41 -8.34 -4.34 -13.34
C LEU A 41 -7.26 -3.68 -12.49
N ALA A 42 -6.40 -4.50 -11.92
CA ALA A 42 -5.17 -4.04 -11.29
C ALA A 42 -4.13 -3.73 -12.36
N ILE A 43 -3.49 -2.56 -12.25
CA ILE A 43 -2.47 -2.08 -13.19
C ILE A 43 -1.18 -1.70 -12.47
N SER A 44 -0.07 -1.73 -13.20
CA SER A 44 1.24 -1.33 -12.72
C SER A 44 1.54 0.12 -13.13
N ILE A 45 1.63 1.01 -12.14
CA ILE A 45 1.98 2.42 -12.32
C ILE A 45 3.14 2.87 -11.41
N GLY A 46 3.96 1.91 -10.92
CA GLY A 46 5.10 2.18 -10.06
C GLY A 46 4.90 1.75 -8.60
N THR A 47 3.84 1.03 -8.29
CA THR A 47 3.70 0.32 -7.00
C THR A 47 4.56 -0.95 -6.99
N SER A 48 4.82 -1.49 -5.80
CA SER A 48 5.65 -2.68 -5.61
C SER A 48 5.26 -3.43 -4.35
N HIS A 49 5.43 -4.75 -4.30
CA HIS A 49 5.07 -5.55 -3.15
C HIS A 49 6.10 -5.46 -2.01
N GLY A 50 5.68 -5.75 -0.77
CA GLY A 50 6.53 -5.78 0.41
C GLY A 50 6.78 -4.42 1.06
N ALA A 51 7.67 -4.41 2.07
CA ALA A 51 8.07 -3.22 2.82
C ALA A 51 9.36 -2.56 2.28
N TYR A 52 10.01 -3.16 1.32
CA TYR A 52 11.20 -2.68 0.62
C TYR A 52 10.89 -2.48 -0.86
N LYS A 53 9.94 -1.58 -1.12
CA LYS A 53 9.38 -1.36 -2.46
C LYS A 53 10.39 -0.75 -3.44
N PHE A 54 11.34 0.01 -2.91
CA PHE A 54 12.34 0.73 -3.70
C PHE A 54 13.72 0.51 -3.10
N LYS A 55 14.73 0.42 -3.94
CA LYS A 55 16.12 0.45 -3.49
C LYS A 55 16.49 1.87 -3.06
N PRO A 56 17.38 2.07 -2.06
CA PRO A 56 17.78 3.41 -1.61
C PRO A 56 18.27 4.33 -2.75
N GLU A 57 18.89 3.75 -3.77
CA GLU A 57 19.40 4.47 -4.93
C GLU A 57 18.30 5.02 -5.86
N GLN A 58 17.08 4.47 -5.76
CA GLN A 58 15.90 4.93 -6.51
C GLN A 58 15.17 6.05 -5.78
N CYS A 59 15.49 6.30 -4.52
CA CYS A 59 14.84 7.26 -3.65
C CYS A 59 15.66 8.52 -3.46
N THR A 60 15.00 9.62 -3.16
CA THR A 60 15.63 10.79 -2.55
C THR A 60 15.51 10.71 -1.03
N ARG A 61 16.22 11.58 -0.29
CA ARG A 61 16.04 11.70 1.17
C ARG A 61 15.39 13.03 1.50
N ASP A 62 14.35 12.97 2.31
CA ASP A 62 13.75 14.17 2.88
C ASP A 62 14.78 14.87 3.77
N PRO A 63 15.10 16.16 3.54
CA PRO A 63 16.14 16.87 4.27
C PRO A 63 15.78 17.13 5.74
N LYS A 64 14.49 17.07 6.11
CA LYS A 64 14.01 17.31 7.47
C LYS A 64 13.96 16.05 8.31
N THR A 65 13.45 14.96 7.74
CA THR A 65 13.23 13.68 8.45
C THR A 65 14.34 12.67 8.20
N GLY A 66 15.08 12.79 7.10
CA GLY A 66 16.06 11.81 6.65
C GLY A 66 15.45 10.54 6.05
N HIS A 67 14.12 10.43 6.02
CA HIS A 67 13.43 9.28 5.45
C HIS A 67 13.59 9.21 3.93
N LEU A 68 13.51 8.01 3.39
CA LEU A 68 13.51 7.79 1.95
C LEU A 68 12.19 8.25 1.34
N VAL A 69 12.27 8.94 0.21
CA VAL A 69 11.14 9.39 -0.60
C VAL A 69 11.25 8.70 -1.96
N PRO A 70 10.32 7.81 -2.30
CA PRO A 70 10.34 7.09 -3.56
C PRO A 70 9.97 8.00 -4.75
N PRO A 71 10.21 7.54 -5.99
CA PRO A 71 9.74 8.24 -7.18
C PRO A 71 8.20 8.30 -7.19
N PRO A 72 7.61 9.29 -7.87
CA PRO A 72 6.16 9.40 -7.99
C PRO A 72 5.57 8.25 -8.82
N LEU A 73 4.31 7.92 -8.54
CA LEU A 73 3.53 7.02 -9.39
C LEU A 73 3.31 7.65 -10.78
N ALA A 74 3.19 6.80 -11.80
CA ALA A 74 2.94 7.22 -13.18
C ALA A 74 1.47 7.62 -13.39
N PHE A 75 1.10 8.78 -12.88
CA PHE A 75 -0.26 9.31 -13.00
C PHE A 75 -0.67 9.64 -14.44
N ASP A 76 0.29 9.84 -15.33
CA ASP A 76 0.06 9.98 -16.77
C ASP A 76 -0.48 8.70 -17.39
N VAL A 77 0.00 7.52 -16.95
CA VAL A 77 -0.56 6.22 -17.36
C VAL A 77 -1.99 6.09 -16.86
N LEU A 78 -2.26 6.41 -15.59
CA LEU A 78 -3.60 6.35 -15.01
C LEU A 78 -4.57 7.26 -15.76
N ALA A 79 -4.18 8.50 -16.04
CA ALA A 79 -4.99 9.46 -16.79
C ALA A 79 -5.28 8.97 -18.24
N ALA A 80 -4.30 8.37 -18.91
CA ALA A 80 -4.49 7.82 -20.25
C ALA A 80 -5.41 6.61 -20.26
N VAL A 81 -5.41 5.77 -19.21
CA VAL A 81 -6.38 4.68 -19.03
C VAL A 81 -7.79 5.24 -18.83
N GLU A 82 -7.93 6.26 -17.98
CA GLU A 82 -9.21 6.90 -17.67
C GLU A 82 -9.83 7.58 -18.90
N GLU A 83 -9.00 8.19 -19.75
CA GLU A 83 -9.44 8.78 -21.02
C GLU A 83 -9.99 7.72 -21.99
N GLN A 84 -9.34 6.55 -22.08
CA GLN A 84 -9.72 5.48 -23.01
C GLN A 84 -10.85 4.59 -22.51
N LEU A 85 -10.99 4.45 -21.18
CA LEU A 85 -12.04 3.66 -20.52
C LEU A 85 -12.68 4.47 -19.39
N PRO A 86 -13.48 5.51 -19.70
CA PRO A 86 -14.11 6.34 -18.68
C PRO A 86 -14.98 5.53 -17.72
N GLY A 87 -14.74 5.69 -16.41
CA GLY A 87 -15.50 5.02 -15.35
C GLY A 87 -15.20 3.53 -15.16
N PHE A 88 -14.20 2.97 -15.84
CA PHE A 88 -13.77 1.61 -15.58
C PHE A 88 -12.96 1.54 -14.27
N PRO A 89 -13.31 0.61 -13.35
CA PRO A 89 -12.67 0.53 -12.04
C PRO A 89 -11.22 0.04 -12.11
N ILE A 90 -10.29 0.85 -11.64
CA ILE A 90 -8.86 0.51 -11.54
C ILE A 90 -8.51 0.12 -10.11
N VAL A 91 -7.60 -0.83 -9.96
CA VAL A 91 -7.08 -1.33 -8.68
C VAL A 91 -5.57 -1.10 -8.61
N LEU A 92 -5.06 -0.78 -7.44
CA LEU A 92 -3.62 -0.73 -7.16
C LEU A 92 -3.24 -1.83 -6.18
N HIS A 93 -2.38 -2.75 -6.63
CA HIS A 93 -1.67 -3.69 -5.79
C HIS A 93 -0.33 -3.10 -5.32
N GLY A 94 0.30 -3.72 -4.32
CA GLY A 94 1.61 -3.31 -3.82
C GLY A 94 1.67 -1.89 -3.27
N SER A 95 0.59 -1.36 -2.70
CA SER A 95 0.38 0.05 -2.38
C SER A 95 0.52 0.40 -0.90
N SER A 96 1.09 -0.47 -0.06
CA SER A 96 1.36 -0.15 1.34
C SER A 96 2.26 1.08 1.46
N SER A 97 1.95 1.97 2.42
CA SER A 97 2.71 3.21 2.63
C SER A 97 3.94 3.03 3.53
N VAL A 98 4.02 1.89 4.22
CA VAL A 98 5.11 1.59 5.16
C VAL A 98 5.26 2.72 6.20
N PRO A 99 4.27 2.93 7.08
CA PRO A 99 4.29 4.02 8.05
C PRO A 99 5.53 3.97 8.92
N GLN A 100 6.34 5.04 8.88
CA GLN A 100 7.65 5.07 9.52
C GLN A 100 7.55 4.98 11.05
N GLU A 101 6.47 5.42 11.65
CA GLU A 101 6.23 5.28 13.08
C GLU A 101 6.29 3.81 13.55
N TYR A 102 5.71 2.88 12.79
CA TYR A 102 5.77 1.45 13.14
C TYR A 102 7.14 0.84 12.85
N VAL A 103 7.82 1.29 11.80
CA VAL A 103 9.20 0.90 11.51
C VAL A 103 10.14 1.31 12.65
N GLU A 104 9.99 2.53 13.16
CA GLU A 104 10.77 3.05 14.29
C GLU A 104 10.49 2.27 15.58
N ILE A 105 9.23 1.99 15.90
CA ILE A 105 8.86 1.17 17.06
C ILE A 105 9.46 -0.23 16.94
N ILE A 106 9.34 -0.88 15.80
CA ILE A 106 9.92 -2.21 15.55
C ILE A 106 11.42 -2.19 15.78
N ASN A 107 12.12 -1.21 15.20
CA ASN A 107 13.57 -1.09 15.32
C ASN A 107 14.00 -0.79 16.77
N LYS A 108 13.26 0.08 17.48
CA LYS A 108 13.50 0.40 18.88
C LYS A 108 13.39 -0.82 19.79
N PHE A 109 12.45 -1.72 19.51
CA PHE A 109 12.18 -2.89 20.33
C PHE A 109 12.73 -4.20 19.72
N GLY A 110 13.95 -4.14 19.19
CA GLY A 110 14.76 -5.31 18.80
C GLY A 110 14.47 -5.83 17.40
N GLY A 111 13.76 -5.08 16.56
CA GLY A 111 13.64 -5.36 15.13
C GLY A 111 14.83 -4.80 14.34
N LYS A 112 14.85 -5.09 13.04
CA LYS A 112 15.84 -4.58 12.11
C LYS A 112 15.22 -4.39 10.73
N LEU A 113 14.65 -3.22 10.50
CA LEU A 113 14.05 -2.81 9.23
C LEU A 113 14.75 -1.53 8.72
N PRO A 114 15.99 -1.65 8.21
CA PRO A 114 16.69 -0.51 7.61
C PRO A 114 16.03 -0.17 6.27
N ASP A 115 15.96 1.14 5.96
CA ASP A 115 15.55 1.65 4.64
C ASP A 115 14.17 1.14 4.13
N ALA A 116 13.28 0.69 5.04
CA ALA A 116 11.92 0.32 4.67
C ALA A 116 11.15 1.55 4.18
N VAL A 117 10.56 1.47 2.99
CA VAL A 117 9.85 2.57 2.35
C VAL A 117 8.68 2.06 1.52
N GLY A 118 7.57 2.81 1.55
CA GLY A 118 6.34 2.50 0.81
C GLY A 118 5.90 3.64 -0.10
N ILE A 119 4.67 3.55 -0.57
CA ILE A 119 4.06 4.59 -1.41
C ILE A 119 3.60 5.73 -0.51
N PRO A 120 3.97 6.99 -0.78
CA PRO A 120 3.50 8.14 -0.02
C PRO A 120 1.98 8.24 -0.03
N GLU A 121 1.37 8.50 1.14
CA GLU A 121 -0.10 8.48 1.29
C GLU A 121 -0.79 9.55 0.45
N GLU A 122 -0.17 10.71 0.25
CA GLU A 122 -0.67 11.74 -0.65
C GLU A 122 -0.79 11.28 -2.11
N GLN A 123 0.03 10.33 -2.54
CA GLN A 123 -0.10 9.74 -3.87
C GLN A 123 -1.25 8.72 -3.93
N LEU A 124 -1.48 7.98 -2.85
CA LEU A 124 -2.64 7.09 -2.73
C LEU A 124 -3.95 7.89 -2.71
N THR A 125 -3.99 8.99 -1.97
CA THR A 125 -5.13 9.91 -1.95
C THR A 125 -5.39 10.45 -3.35
N LYS A 126 -4.37 10.95 -4.04
CA LYS A 126 -4.50 11.44 -5.42
C LYS A 126 -5.01 10.36 -6.37
N ALA A 127 -4.55 9.12 -6.22
CA ALA A 127 -5.03 8.01 -7.05
C ALA A 127 -6.52 7.70 -6.79
N SER A 128 -6.96 7.76 -5.52
CA SER A 128 -8.36 7.51 -5.14
C SER A 128 -9.34 8.60 -5.60
N GLU A 129 -8.84 9.77 -5.97
CA GLU A 129 -9.64 10.86 -6.59
C GLU A 129 -9.87 10.68 -8.09
N SER A 130 -9.30 9.63 -8.68
CA SER A 130 -9.34 9.29 -10.10
C SER A 130 -10.07 7.93 -10.30
N ALA A 131 -9.69 7.14 -11.32
CA ALA A 131 -10.30 5.84 -11.61
C ALA A 131 -9.98 4.74 -10.58
N VAL A 132 -9.07 4.98 -9.64
CA VAL A 132 -8.70 3.96 -8.65
C VAL A 132 -9.79 3.81 -7.60
N CYS A 133 -10.48 2.68 -7.63
CA CYS A 133 -11.59 2.35 -6.73
C CYS A 133 -11.20 1.40 -5.58
N LYS A 134 -10.02 0.78 -5.66
CA LYS A 134 -9.52 -0.16 -4.65
C LYS A 134 -8.00 -0.06 -4.55
N ILE A 135 -7.49 -0.07 -3.32
CA ILE A 135 -6.06 -0.06 -3.02
C ILE A 135 -5.75 -1.20 -2.05
N ASN A 136 -4.88 -2.13 -2.45
CA ASN A 136 -4.48 -3.26 -1.60
C ASN A 136 -3.33 -2.84 -0.69
N ILE A 137 -3.53 -3.02 0.62
CA ILE A 137 -2.59 -2.65 1.69
C ILE A 137 -2.41 -3.85 2.62
N ASP A 138 -1.23 -4.46 2.63
CA ASP A 138 -0.90 -5.59 3.50
C ASP A 138 0.25 -5.25 4.47
N SER A 139 1.40 -4.80 3.95
CA SER A 139 2.60 -4.56 4.77
C SER A 139 2.36 -3.59 5.92
N ASP A 140 1.50 -2.59 5.77
CA ASP A 140 1.17 -1.63 6.82
C ASP A 140 0.52 -2.33 8.02
N SER A 141 -0.40 -3.28 7.76
CA SER A 141 -1.05 -4.09 8.78
C SER A 141 -0.05 -4.97 9.54
N ARG A 142 0.87 -5.60 8.81
CA ARG A 142 1.94 -6.43 9.39
C ARG A 142 2.86 -5.58 10.27
N LEU A 143 3.22 -4.37 9.83
CA LEU A 143 4.07 -3.44 10.59
C LEU A 143 3.37 -2.99 11.88
N ALA A 144 2.12 -2.52 11.80
CA ALA A 144 1.36 -2.07 12.95
C ALA A 144 1.21 -3.18 14.00
N PHE A 145 0.84 -4.39 13.56
CA PHE A 145 0.70 -5.54 14.46
C PHE A 145 2.05 -5.92 15.09
N THR A 146 3.11 -6.01 14.31
CA THR A 146 4.44 -6.38 14.81
C THR A 146 4.99 -5.34 15.77
N ALA A 147 4.78 -4.05 15.49
CA ALA A 147 5.16 -2.96 16.37
C ALA A 147 4.51 -3.09 17.75
N GLY A 148 3.20 -3.30 17.80
CA GLY A 148 2.46 -3.45 19.06
C GLY A 148 2.88 -4.69 19.86
N VAL A 149 3.13 -5.82 19.20
CA VAL A 149 3.61 -7.04 19.87
C VAL A 149 5.02 -6.82 20.43
N ARG A 150 5.96 -6.28 19.63
CA ARG A 150 7.35 -6.06 20.08
C ARG A 150 7.42 -5.07 21.23
N GLU A 151 6.72 -3.94 21.11
CA GLU A 151 6.66 -2.93 22.18
C GLU A 151 6.13 -3.54 23.48
N THR A 152 5.00 -4.25 23.42
CA THR A 152 4.40 -4.85 24.60
C THR A 152 5.31 -5.86 25.27
N LEU A 153 5.90 -6.79 24.52
CA LEU A 153 6.79 -7.81 25.09
C LEU A 153 8.11 -7.23 25.63
N ALA A 154 8.58 -6.12 25.09
CA ALA A 154 9.77 -5.44 25.60
C ALA A 154 9.50 -4.66 26.89
N LEU A 155 8.32 -4.03 27.02
CA LEU A 155 7.93 -3.25 28.19
C LEU A 155 7.33 -4.11 29.30
N HIS A 156 6.78 -5.26 28.96
CA HIS A 156 6.13 -6.23 29.86
C HIS A 156 6.67 -7.63 29.62
N PRO A 157 7.93 -7.90 30.02
CA PRO A 157 8.58 -9.19 29.76
C PRO A 157 7.92 -10.35 30.51
N GLU A 158 7.07 -10.07 31.50
CA GLU A 158 6.25 -11.06 32.21
C GLU A 158 5.03 -11.56 31.42
N TYR A 159 4.66 -10.90 30.31
CA TYR A 159 3.50 -11.29 29.53
C TYR A 159 3.81 -12.52 28.66
N PHE A 160 2.98 -13.54 28.79
CA PHE A 160 3.08 -14.78 28.02
C PHE A 160 1.77 -15.19 27.32
N ASP A 161 0.64 -14.56 27.70
CA ASP A 161 -0.67 -14.81 27.09
C ASP A 161 -0.85 -13.90 25.85
N PRO A 162 -1.16 -14.46 24.66
CA PRO A 162 -1.45 -13.68 23.46
C PRO A 162 -2.50 -12.58 23.66
N ARG A 163 -3.49 -12.79 24.52
CA ARG A 163 -4.50 -11.77 24.82
C ARG A 163 -3.91 -10.50 25.45
N GLN A 164 -2.79 -10.63 26.13
CA GLN A 164 -2.06 -9.51 26.75
C GLN A 164 -1.25 -8.75 25.68
N TYR A 165 -0.36 -9.45 24.96
CA TYR A 165 0.55 -8.77 24.06
C TYR A 165 -0.03 -8.47 22.65
N CYS A 166 -1.13 -9.13 22.24
CA CYS A 166 -1.84 -8.75 21.02
C CYS A 166 -2.85 -7.61 21.23
N GLY A 167 -3.12 -7.18 22.48
CA GLY A 167 -4.02 -6.07 22.78
C GLY A 167 -3.58 -4.79 22.09
N LYS A 168 -2.34 -4.35 22.37
CA LYS A 168 -1.72 -3.16 21.77
C LYS A 168 -1.57 -3.27 20.25
N ALA A 169 -1.26 -4.45 19.75
CA ALA A 169 -1.19 -4.69 18.31
C ALA A 169 -2.53 -4.43 17.60
N ARG A 170 -3.65 -4.85 18.21
CA ARG A 170 -4.99 -4.55 17.68
C ARG A 170 -5.34 -3.05 17.75
N GLU A 171 -4.93 -2.35 18.80
CA GLU A 171 -5.11 -0.90 18.90
C GLU A 171 -4.41 -0.20 17.73
N TYR A 172 -3.14 -0.52 17.47
CA TYR A 172 -2.38 0.04 16.36
C TYR A 172 -3.02 -0.27 14.98
N MET A 173 -3.59 -1.47 14.81
CA MET A 173 -4.33 -1.79 13.58
C MET A 173 -5.62 -0.97 13.44
N VAL A 174 -6.35 -0.74 14.55
CA VAL A 174 -7.55 0.13 14.54
C VAL A 174 -7.19 1.55 14.16
N ASP A 175 -6.11 2.09 14.74
CA ASP A 175 -5.63 3.44 14.44
C ASP A 175 -5.21 3.54 12.96
N LEU A 176 -4.43 2.57 12.47
CA LEU A 176 -4.01 2.48 11.08
C LEU A 176 -5.21 2.47 10.11
N TYR A 177 -6.17 1.58 10.33
CA TYR A 177 -7.31 1.46 9.42
C TYR A 177 -8.22 2.68 9.48
N SER A 178 -8.40 3.25 10.66
CA SER A 178 -9.18 4.49 10.82
C SER A 178 -8.54 5.64 10.06
N HIS A 179 -7.22 5.78 10.14
CA HIS A 179 -6.46 6.75 9.38
C HIS A 179 -6.60 6.51 7.86
N LYS A 180 -6.38 5.26 7.40
CA LYS A 180 -6.52 4.94 5.96
C LYS A 180 -7.91 5.26 5.41
N ILE A 181 -8.97 4.92 6.15
CA ILE A 181 -10.35 5.15 5.72
C ILE A 181 -10.67 6.64 5.67
N LYS A 182 -10.25 7.41 6.68
CA LYS A 182 -10.62 8.83 6.81
C LYS A 182 -9.72 9.75 6.02
N ASP A 183 -8.40 9.60 6.22
CA ASP A 183 -7.43 10.63 5.83
C ASP A 183 -6.72 10.32 4.51
N VAL A 184 -6.74 9.06 4.06
CA VAL A 184 -6.08 8.63 2.81
C VAL A 184 -7.12 8.35 1.72
N LEU A 185 -8.12 7.52 2.01
CA LEU A 185 -9.12 7.08 1.02
C LEU A 185 -10.38 7.94 1.03
N HIS A 186 -10.60 8.77 2.06
CA HIS A 186 -11.80 9.60 2.23
C HIS A 186 -13.10 8.82 2.03
N SER A 187 -13.12 7.54 2.47
CA SER A 187 -14.23 6.61 2.28
C SER A 187 -15.17 6.50 3.48
N ASP A 188 -14.90 7.23 4.57
CA ASP A 188 -15.76 7.28 5.74
C ASP A 188 -17.11 7.95 5.43
N ASN A 189 -18.17 7.49 6.11
CA ASN A 189 -19.54 8.00 5.99
C ASN A 189 -20.12 7.99 4.56
N LYS A 190 -19.54 7.26 3.61
CA LYS A 190 -20.04 7.23 2.22
C LYS A 190 -21.31 6.38 2.04
N LEU A 191 -21.61 5.45 2.96
CA LEU A 191 -22.81 4.62 2.88
C LEU A 191 -24.11 5.43 2.97
N ALA A 192 -24.11 6.59 3.62
CA ALA A 192 -25.27 7.45 3.72
C ALA A 192 -25.73 8.06 2.38
N ASN A 193 -24.94 7.91 1.32
CA ASN A 193 -25.21 8.46 -0.02
C ASN A 193 -25.57 7.37 -1.04
N LEU A 194 -25.90 6.16 -0.58
CA LEU A 194 -26.28 5.03 -1.45
C LEU A 194 -27.78 4.79 -1.56
N ASP A 195 -28.60 5.74 -1.10
CA ASP A 195 -30.08 5.72 -1.21
C ASP A 195 -30.56 6.32 -2.54
#